data_80b8d32ee9567c62a62cdbd38a905e30
#
_entry.id   80b8d32ee9567c62a62cdbd38a905e30
#
_cell.length_a   1.000
_cell.length_b   1.000
_cell.length_c   1.000
_cell.angle_alpha   90.00
_cell.angle_beta   90.00
_cell.angle_gamma   90.00
#
_symmetry.space_group_name_H-M   'P 1'
#
loop_
_entity.id
_entity.type
_entity.pdbx_description
1 polymer ?
#
loop_
_entity_poly.entity_id
_entity_poly.type
_entity_poly.pdbx_seq_one_letter_code
_entity_poly.pdbx_strand_id
1 'polypeptide(L)'
;SDLAVGAADTPSYAMLVEMKAKAKDKFIRGIRAGGGEEVFHVFMSPQGMAKLKLDSDYLANVRNAGVRGSKNELFAGSTSVLVDGMWIHEYSHVLTPAASADTGEGAWGVKGQRVLMCGAQALAMADLGKPSWDEKDFDYNNQKGISTSKIMGMLKPKFHSIIDSGVEDFGLIAVDTA
;
A
#
# COMPACT_ATOMS: atom_id res chain seq x y z
N SER A 1 -2.44 -14.49 16.03
CA SER A 1 -2.45 -15.62 15.11
C SER A 1 -1.19 -15.53 14.27
N ASP A 2 -0.34 -16.54 14.39
CA ASP A 2 0.88 -16.65 13.61
C ASP A 2 0.48 -16.87 12.15
N LEU A 3 0.57 -15.80 11.37
CA LEU A 3 0.46 -15.87 9.92
C LEU A 3 1.74 -16.53 9.43
N ALA A 4 1.72 -17.84 9.26
CA ALA A 4 2.83 -18.57 8.67
C ALA A 4 2.83 -18.32 7.16
N VAL A 5 3.74 -17.48 6.68
CA VAL A 5 3.98 -17.30 5.26
C VAL A 5 4.96 -18.39 4.79
N GLY A 6 4.53 -19.19 3.83
CA GLY A 6 5.38 -20.21 3.20
C GLY A 6 6.11 -19.67 1.98
N ALA A 7 7.20 -20.32 1.58
CA ALA A 7 7.95 -19.93 0.38
C ALA A 7 7.14 -20.03 -0.92
N ALA A 8 6.02 -20.75 -0.90
CA ALA A 8 5.10 -20.89 -2.03
C ALA A 8 4.06 -19.75 -2.12
N ASP A 9 3.89 -18.96 -1.05
CA ASP A 9 2.89 -17.90 -0.98
C ASP A 9 3.36 -16.64 -1.74
N THR A 10 3.59 -16.80 -3.03
CA THR A 10 4.07 -15.72 -3.89
C THR A 10 2.93 -14.83 -4.38
N PRO A 11 3.18 -13.53 -4.59
CA PRO A 11 2.19 -12.65 -5.21
C PRO A 11 1.75 -13.19 -6.57
N SER A 12 0.44 -13.34 -6.76
CA SER A 12 -0.15 -13.86 -7.99
C SER A 12 -1.36 -13.01 -8.43
N TYR A 13 -1.79 -13.19 -9.66
CA TYR A 13 -3.01 -12.56 -10.16
C TYR A 13 -4.25 -13.00 -9.36
N ALA A 14 -4.32 -14.29 -9.02
CA ALA A 14 -5.42 -14.83 -8.20
C ALA A 14 -5.52 -14.11 -6.84
N MET A 15 -4.38 -13.88 -6.17
CA MET A 15 -4.34 -13.12 -4.91
C MET A 15 -4.96 -11.72 -5.06
N LEU A 16 -4.66 -11.01 -6.15
CA LEU A 16 -5.22 -9.68 -6.39
C LEU A 16 -6.75 -9.71 -6.55
N VAL A 17 -7.26 -10.68 -7.30
CA VAL A 17 -8.69 -10.87 -7.49
C VAL A 17 -9.39 -11.18 -6.17
N GLU A 18 -8.81 -12.06 -5.34
CA GLU A 18 -9.35 -12.39 -4.02
C GLU A 18 -9.32 -11.19 -3.06
N MET A 19 -8.24 -10.39 -3.07
CA MET A 19 -8.17 -9.16 -2.27
C MET A 19 -9.30 -8.21 -2.62
N LYS A 20 -9.58 -8.03 -3.92
CA LYS A 20 -10.68 -7.17 -4.38
C LYS A 20 -12.04 -7.73 -3.96
N ALA A 21 -12.25 -9.04 -4.09
CA ALA A 21 -13.48 -9.70 -3.64
C ALA A 21 -13.70 -9.47 -2.14
N LYS A 22 -12.69 -9.73 -1.30
CA LYS A 22 -12.74 -9.47 0.14
C LYS A 22 -13.00 -8.01 0.47
N ALA A 23 -12.42 -7.06 -0.29
CA ALA A 23 -12.69 -5.65 -0.11
C ALA A 23 -14.16 -5.30 -0.32
N LYS A 24 -14.76 -5.87 -1.36
CA LYS A 24 -16.19 -5.65 -1.64
C LYS A 24 -17.09 -6.33 -0.61
N ASP A 25 -16.76 -7.54 -0.16
CA ASP A 25 -17.51 -8.25 0.89
C ASP A 25 -17.48 -7.50 2.24
N LYS A 26 -16.36 -6.85 2.55
CA LYS A 26 -16.21 -6.02 3.75
C LYS A 26 -16.66 -4.57 3.56
N PHE A 27 -17.31 -4.25 2.45
CA PHE A 27 -17.81 -2.90 2.12
C PHE A 27 -16.75 -1.81 2.09
N ILE A 28 -15.49 -2.16 1.80
CA ILE A 28 -14.43 -1.18 1.62
C ILE A 28 -14.68 -0.42 0.32
N ARG A 29 -14.77 0.90 0.42
CA ARG A 29 -15.00 1.77 -0.73
C ARG A 29 -13.70 2.03 -1.47
N GLY A 30 -13.72 1.90 -2.80
CA GLY A 30 -12.63 2.39 -3.63
C GLY A 30 -12.59 3.91 -3.72
N ILE A 31 -11.48 4.42 -4.19
CA ILE A 31 -11.32 5.84 -4.52
C ILE A 31 -11.98 6.06 -5.88
N ARG A 32 -12.83 7.07 -6.00
CA ARG A 32 -13.48 7.38 -7.28
C ARG A 32 -12.49 8.07 -8.22
N ALA A 33 -12.17 7.41 -9.32
CA ALA A 33 -11.45 8.01 -10.43
C ALA A 33 -12.39 8.93 -11.25
N GLY A 34 -11.83 9.78 -12.09
CA GLY A 34 -12.55 10.81 -12.81
C GLY A 34 -13.70 10.36 -13.73
N GLY A 35 -13.86 9.04 -13.97
CA GLY A 35 -14.96 8.44 -14.71
C GLY A 35 -16.09 7.84 -13.85
N GLY A 36 -16.03 8.02 -12.53
CA GLY A 36 -16.98 7.41 -11.59
C GLY A 36 -16.67 5.95 -11.22
N GLU A 37 -15.64 5.38 -11.80
CA GLU A 37 -15.16 4.04 -11.47
C GLU A 37 -14.45 4.04 -10.11
N GLU A 38 -14.67 2.98 -9.34
CA GLU A 38 -13.97 2.76 -8.08
C GLU A 38 -12.64 2.06 -8.34
N VAL A 39 -11.57 2.65 -7.85
CA VAL A 39 -10.20 2.15 -7.98
C VAL A 39 -9.60 1.95 -6.59
N PHE A 40 -8.85 0.87 -6.41
CA PHE A 40 -8.06 0.60 -5.23
C PHE A 40 -6.57 0.82 -5.53
N HIS A 41 -5.82 1.26 -4.54
CA HIS A 41 -4.36 1.37 -4.64
C HIS A 41 -3.70 0.22 -3.89
N VAL A 42 -2.86 -0.52 -4.59
CA VAL A 42 -2.10 -1.63 -4.02
C VAL A 42 -0.62 -1.26 -3.99
N PHE A 43 -0.01 -1.40 -2.84
CA PHE A 43 1.43 -1.15 -2.66
C PHE A 43 2.14 -2.46 -2.40
N MET A 44 3.17 -2.74 -3.17
CA MET A 44 4.03 -3.91 -3.00
C MET A 44 5.51 -3.57 -3.22
N SER A 45 6.39 -4.41 -2.68
CA SER A 45 7.82 -4.23 -2.84
C SER A 45 8.26 -4.50 -4.28
N PRO A 46 9.44 -4.00 -4.71
CA PRO A 46 10.00 -4.30 -6.04
C PRO A 46 10.16 -5.81 -6.29
N GLN A 47 10.51 -6.57 -5.24
CA GLN A 47 10.63 -8.03 -5.35
C GLN A 47 9.28 -8.71 -5.56
N GLY A 48 8.24 -8.25 -4.85
CA GLY A 48 6.88 -8.75 -5.06
C GLY A 48 6.33 -8.40 -6.43
N MET A 49 6.59 -7.20 -6.91
CA MET A 49 6.23 -6.80 -8.28
C MET A 49 6.94 -7.67 -9.32
N ALA A 50 8.21 -8.01 -9.11
CA ALA A 50 8.94 -8.90 -9.99
C ALA A 50 8.33 -10.31 -10.01
N LYS A 51 7.96 -10.86 -8.85
CA LYS A 51 7.29 -12.16 -8.75
C LYS A 51 5.91 -12.15 -9.41
N LEU A 52 5.12 -11.10 -9.21
CA LEU A 52 3.83 -10.92 -9.87
C LEU A 52 3.97 -10.88 -11.39
N LYS A 53 4.99 -10.16 -11.91
CA LYS A 53 5.26 -10.10 -13.36
C LYS A 53 5.72 -11.44 -13.94
N LEU A 54 6.23 -12.35 -13.12
CA LEU A 54 6.61 -13.71 -13.53
C LEU A 54 5.46 -14.72 -13.39
N ASP A 55 4.35 -14.33 -12.76
CA ASP A 55 3.17 -15.18 -12.65
C ASP A 55 2.59 -15.50 -14.03
N SER A 56 2.30 -16.78 -14.27
CA SER A 56 1.84 -17.29 -15.57
C SER A 56 0.53 -16.66 -16.02
N ASP A 57 -0.41 -16.49 -15.09
CA ASP A 57 -1.73 -15.95 -15.38
C ASP A 57 -1.67 -14.46 -15.67
N TYR A 58 -0.85 -13.73 -14.91
CA TYR A 58 -0.59 -12.33 -15.17
C TYR A 58 0.04 -12.12 -16.55
N LEU A 59 1.06 -12.89 -16.89
CA LEU A 59 1.73 -12.84 -18.20
C LEU A 59 0.77 -13.20 -19.34
N ALA A 60 -0.07 -14.21 -19.16
CA ALA A 60 -1.06 -14.59 -20.18
C ALA A 60 -2.06 -13.44 -20.43
N ASN A 61 -2.56 -12.81 -19.39
CA ASN A 61 -3.47 -11.67 -19.49
C ASN A 61 -2.82 -10.48 -20.18
N VAL A 62 -1.60 -10.12 -19.83
CA VAL A 62 -0.88 -9.00 -20.46
C VAL A 62 -0.57 -9.28 -21.95
N ARG A 63 -0.21 -10.53 -22.29
CA ARG A 63 0.04 -10.93 -23.68
C ARG A 63 -1.23 -10.95 -24.54
N ASN A 64 -2.35 -11.37 -23.97
CA ASN A 64 -3.60 -11.53 -24.71
C ASN A 64 -4.41 -10.23 -24.81
N ALA A 65 -4.42 -9.41 -23.75
CA ALA A 65 -5.25 -8.21 -23.65
C ALA A 65 -4.44 -6.92 -23.84
N GLY A 66 -3.12 -6.97 -23.71
CA GLY A 66 -2.26 -5.79 -23.77
C GLY A 66 -2.09 -5.24 -25.19
N VAL A 67 -1.84 -3.95 -25.28
CA VAL A 67 -1.49 -3.28 -26.53
C VAL A 67 -0.15 -3.81 -27.03
N ARG A 68 -0.03 -4.06 -28.34
CA ARG A 68 1.23 -4.53 -28.93
C ARG A 68 2.24 -3.38 -29.08
N GLY A 69 3.51 -3.69 -28.94
CA GLY A 69 4.61 -2.74 -29.15
C GLY A 69 5.09 -2.06 -27.87
N SER A 70 5.73 -0.90 -27.99
CA SER A 70 6.38 -0.16 -26.89
C SER A 70 5.43 0.34 -25.81
N LYS A 71 4.12 0.38 -26.09
CA LYS A 71 3.08 0.74 -25.12
C LYS A 71 2.61 -0.44 -24.27
N ASN A 72 3.09 -1.67 -24.55
CA ASN A 72 2.78 -2.82 -23.71
C ASN A 72 3.51 -2.70 -22.37
N GLU A 73 2.83 -3.03 -21.28
CA GLU A 73 3.38 -2.95 -19.91
C GLU A 73 4.66 -3.75 -19.73
N LEU A 74 4.84 -4.85 -20.46
CA LEU A 74 6.07 -5.64 -20.44
C LEU A 74 7.29 -4.85 -20.91
N PHE A 75 7.10 -3.86 -21.77
CA PHE A 75 8.19 -3.07 -22.38
C PHE A 75 8.22 -1.63 -21.89
N ALA A 76 7.12 -1.13 -21.33
CA ALA A 76 7.01 0.27 -20.91
C ALA A 76 7.80 0.61 -19.64
N GLY A 77 8.27 -0.39 -18.88
CA GLY A 77 9.04 -0.16 -17.66
C GLY A 77 8.28 0.63 -16.58
N SER A 78 6.95 0.56 -16.59
CA SER A 78 6.12 1.31 -15.66
C SER A 78 6.26 0.80 -14.22
N THR A 79 6.43 1.72 -13.27
CA THR A 79 6.42 1.44 -11.83
C THR A 79 5.01 1.28 -11.27
N SER A 80 3.98 1.60 -12.05
CA SER A 80 2.58 1.43 -11.68
C SER A 80 1.81 0.74 -12.80
N VAL A 81 0.97 -0.22 -12.43
CA VAL A 81 0.19 -1.04 -13.36
C VAL A 81 -1.28 -1.02 -12.93
N LEU A 82 -2.18 -0.87 -13.88
CA LEU A 82 -3.62 -0.96 -13.63
C LEU A 82 -4.13 -2.36 -14.00
N VAL A 83 -4.61 -3.10 -13.02
CA VAL A 83 -5.15 -4.44 -13.19
C VAL A 83 -6.50 -4.53 -12.48
N ASP A 84 -7.55 -4.89 -13.19
CA ASP A 84 -8.90 -5.10 -12.64
C ASP A 84 -9.38 -3.98 -11.69
N GLY A 85 -9.16 -2.71 -12.05
CA GLY A 85 -9.51 -1.55 -11.21
C GLY A 85 -8.65 -1.39 -9.97
N MET A 86 -7.48 -2.01 -9.93
CA MET A 86 -6.47 -1.83 -8.90
C MET A 86 -5.22 -1.19 -9.52
N TRP A 87 -4.81 -0.04 -8.97
CA TRP A 87 -3.51 0.57 -9.27
C TRP A 87 -2.45 -0.06 -8.39
N ILE A 88 -1.58 -0.86 -8.98
CA ILE A 88 -0.47 -1.50 -8.29
C ILE A 88 0.73 -0.58 -8.39
N HIS A 89 1.27 -0.19 -7.24
CA HIS A 89 2.44 0.67 -7.12
C HIS A 89 3.62 -0.11 -6.57
N GLU A 90 4.75 0.01 -7.24
CA GLU A 90 6.01 -0.47 -6.72
C GLU A 90 6.57 0.55 -5.71
N TYR A 91 6.76 0.13 -4.46
CA TYR A 91 7.23 1.00 -3.39
C TYR A 91 8.21 0.28 -2.47
N SER A 92 9.44 0.79 -2.40
CA SER A 92 10.54 0.12 -1.70
C SER A 92 10.45 0.14 -0.17
N HIS A 93 9.59 1.00 0.41
CA HIS A 93 9.41 1.10 1.86
C HIS A 93 8.25 0.24 2.39
N VAL A 94 7.70 -0.63 1.57
CA VAL A 94 6.75 -1.65 2.05
C VAL A 94 7.47 -2.56 3.04
N LEU A 95 6.77 -2.95 4.12
CA LEU A 95 7.33 -3.84 5.11
C LEU A 95 7.80 -5.14 4.45
N THR A 96 9.09 -5.41 4.54
CA THR A 96 9.74 -6.61 4.01
C THR A 96 10.48 -7.30 5.16
N PRO A 97 9.80 -8.15 5.93
CA PRO A 97 10.43 -8.88 7.02
C PRO A 97 11.58 -9.75 6.51
N ALA A 98 12.69 -9.73 7.22
CA ALA A 98 13.81 -10.61 6.92
C ALA A 98 13.46 -12.06 7.27
N ALA A 99 14.07 -13.01 6.58
CA ALA A 99 13.97 -14.45 6.88
C ALA A 99 14.72 -14.81 8.18
N SER A 100 14.62 -14.00 9.21
CA SER A 100 15.27 -14.23 10.50
C SER A 100 14.26 -14.78 11.49
N ALA A 101 14.68 -15.80 12.22
CA ALA A 101 13.95 -16.33 13.37
C ALA A 101 13.96 -15.36 14.57
N ASP A 102 14.50 -14.16 14.39
CA ASP A 102 14.64 -13.19 15.46
C ASP A 102 13.33 -12.45 15.71
N THR A 103 13.00 -12.37 16.96
CA THR A 103 11.84 -11.87 17.62
C THR A 103 11.48 -10.43 17.22
N GLY A 104 10.52 -10.31 16.33
CA GLY A 104 9.95 -9.01 15.97
C GLY A 104 8.69 -9.20 15.13
N GLU A 105 7.90 -8.15 14.96
CA GLU A 105 6.81 -8.17 14.00
C GLU A 105 7.37 -8.56 12.62
N GLY A 106 7.09 -9.79 12.17
CA GLY A 106 7.51 -10.28 10.87
C GLY A 106 8.60 -11.35 10.86
N ALA A 107 8.80 -12.10 11.94
CA ALA A 107 9.59 -13.33 11.91
C ALA A 107 8.83 -14.45 11.16
N TRP A 108 8.79 -14.36 9.83
CA TRP A 108 8.02 -15.30 9.00
C TRP A 108 8.80 -16.56 8.61
N GLY A 109 10.06 -16.66 9.02
CA GLY A 109 10.92 -17.77 8.62
C GLY A 109 11.33 -17.78 7.13
N VAL A 110 10.69 -16.97 6.31
CA VAL A 110 10.99 -16.73 4.90
C VAL A 110 11.06 -15.22 4.63
N LYS A 111 11.86 -14.87 3.64
CA LYS A 111 11.93 -13.49 3.18
C LYS A 111 10.63 -13.16 2.43
N GLY A 112 9.87 -12.21 2.93
CA GLY A 112 8.57 -11.87 2.37
C GLY A 112 8.30 -10.38 2.38
N GLN A 113 7.07 -10.03 2.08
CA GLN A 113 6.58 -8.65 2.08
C GLN A 113 5.12 -8.58 2.53
N ARG A 114 4.72 -7.42 3.01
CA ARG A 114 3.32 -7.12 3.30
C ARG A 114 2.73 -6.28 2.17
N VAL A 115 1.90 -6.88 1.35
CA VAL A 115 1.14 -6.18 0.31
C VAL A 115 -0.02 -5.44 0.96
N LEU A 116 -0.15 -4.15 0.67
CA LEU A 116 -1.19 -3.29 1.23
C LEU A 116 -2.14 -2.86 0.12
N MET A 117 -3.42 -3.16 0.26
CA MET A 117 -4.49 -2.62 -0.58
C MET A 117 -5.23 -1.53 0.18
N CYS A 118 -5.21 -0.33 -0.37
CA CYS A 118 -5.82 0.85 0.20
C CYS A 118 -7.04 1.27 -0.60
N GLY A 119 -8.17 1.40 0.08
CA GLY A 119 -9.36 2.06 -0.43
C GLY A 119 -9.48 3.49 0.06
N ALA A 120 -10.65 4.09 -0.14
CA ALA A 120 -10.99 5.35 0.49
C ALA A 120 -11.00 5.20 2.01
N GLN A 121 -10.48 6.18 2.72
CA GLN A 121 -10.40 6.18 4.20
C GLN A 121 -9.36 5.21 4.80
N ALA A 122 -8.39 4.74 4.03
CA ALA A 122 -7.29 3.93 4.54
C ALA A 122 -6.40 4.70 5.53
N LEU A 123 -6.32 6.02 5.41
CA LEU A 123 -5.54 6.90 6.26
C LEU A 123 -6.34 8.15 6.61
N ALA A 124 -6.35 8.53 7.87
CA ALA A 124 -6.85 9.81 8.35
C ALA A 124 -5.68 10.73 8.67
N MET A 125 -5.77 11.99 8.25
CA MET A 125 -4.80 13.04 8.56
C MET A 125 -5.50 14.16 9.33
N ALA A 126 -4.92 14.55 10.44
CA ALA A 126 -5.30 15.74 11.18
C ALA A 126 -4.22 16.80 11.00
N ASP A 127 -4.62 17.99 10.60
CA ASP A 127 -3.73 19.15 10.45
C ASP A 127 -4.26 20.28 11.34
N LEU A 128 -3.44 20.77 12.26
CA LEU A 128 -3.83 21.79 13.23
C LEU A 128 -3.75 23.21 12.67
N GLY A 129 -3.52 23.36 11.39
CA GLY A 129 -3.59 24.65 10.70
C GLY A 129 -2.27 25.11 10.10
N LYS A 130 -2.13 26.43 9.97
CA LYS A 130 -0.96 27.03 9.32
C LYS A 130 0.30 26.82 10.16
N PRO A 131 1.48 26.66 9.54
CA PRO A 131 2.74 26.68 10.24
C PRO A 131 2.89 27.98 11.06
N SER A 132 3.37 27.88 12.28
CA SER A 132 3.80 29.06 13.03
C SER A 132 5.16 29.51 12.55
N TRP A 133 5.37 30.80 12.56
CA TRP A 133 6.63 31.44 12.23
C TRP A 133 6.96 32.40 13.36
N ASP A 134 8.08 32.17 14.05
CA ASP A 134 8.55 33.00 15.13
C ASP A 134 9.97 33.50 14.83
N GLU A 135 10.15 34.81 14.92
CA GLU A 135 11.47 35.45 14.80
C GLU A 135 11.86 36.06 16.15
N LYS A 136 13.09 35.84 16.53
CA LYS A 136 13.66 36.43 17.73
C LYS A 136 15.08 36.87 17.46
N ASP A 137 15.36 38.12 17.86
CA ASP A 137 16.69 38.68 17.82
C ASP A 137 17.43 38.34 19.13
N PHE A 138 18.66 37.86 19.02
CA PHE A 138 19.56 37.57 20.10
C PHE A 138 20.78 38.49 20.02
N ASP A 139 21.48 38.65 21.16
CA ASP A 139 22.72 39.36 21.24
C ASP A 139 22.67 40.76 20.62
N TYR A 140 21.79 41.64 21.15
CA TYR A 140 21.63 43.03 20.69
C TYR A 140 21.39 43.20 19.20
N ASN A 141 20.57 42.31 18.60
CA ASN A 141 20.27 42.24 17.15
C ASN A 141 21.44 41.72 16.28
N ASN A 142 22.48 41.17 16.87
CA ASN A 142 23.61 40.64 16.13
C ASN A 142 23.34 39.24 15.57
N GLN A 143 22.43 38.47 16.20
CA GLN A 143 22.01 37.14 15.73
C GLN A 143 20.51 37.06 15.61
N LYS A 144 20.02 36.62 14.44
CA LYS A 144 18.61 36.36 14.19
C LYS A 144 18.31 34.89 14.32
N GLY A 145 17.34 34.53 15.14
CA GLY A 145 16.80 33.20 15.26
C GLY A 145 15.45 33.11 14.57
N ILE A 146 15.24 32.09 13.77
CA ILE A 146 13.99 31.79 13.09
C ILE A 146 13.54 30.41 13.53
N SER A 147 12.28 30.30 13.97
CA SER A 147 11.65 29.04 14.31
C SER A 147 10.38 28.87 13.48
N THR A 148 10.23 27.72 12.87
CA THR A 148 8.98 27.34 12.21
C THR A 148 8.52 26.00 12.75
N SER A 149 7.23 25.89 13.08
CA SER A 149 6.64 24.65 13.59
C SER A 149 5.28 24.37 12.97
N LYS A 150 4.96 23.09 12.79
CA LYS A 150 3.66 22.64 12.35
C LYS A 150 3.29 21.37 13.11
N ILE A 151 2.04 21.28 13.55
CA ILE A 151 1.51 20.12 14.24
C ILE A 151 0.59 19.38 13.26
N MET A 152 0.95 18.14 12.94
CA MET A 152 0.12 17.25 12.13
C MET A 152 0.13 15.85 12.73
N GLY A 153 -0.92 15.12 12.54
CA GLY A 153 -1.05 13.72 12.95
C GLY A 153 -1.59 12.86 11.82
N MET A 154 -1.12 11.64 11.75
CA MET A 154 -1.64 10.62 10.83
C MET A 154 -2.06 9.40 11.64
N LEU A 155 -3.22 8.86 11.32
CA LEU A 155 -3.78 7.71 12.02
C LEU A 155 -4.45 6.77 11.02
N LYS A 156 -4.26 5.48 11.23
CA LYS A 156 -5.03 4.45 10.56
C LYS A 156 -6.40 4.31 11.26
N PRO A 157 -7.52 4.63 10.59
CA PRO A 157 -8.84 4.53 11.21
C PRO A 157 -9.19 3.07 11.54
N LYS A 158 -9.77 2.87 12.72
CA LYS A 158 -10.30 1.59 13.14
C LYS A 158 -11.78 1.76 13.50
N PHE A 159 -12.59 0.81 13.08
CA PHE A 159 -14.04 0.83 13.31
C PHE A 159 -14.51 -0.51 13.86
N HIS A 160 -15.61 -0.48 14.58
CA HIS A 160 -16.30 -1.71 14.95
C HIS A 160 -16.96 -2.32 13.73
N SER A 161 -16.61 -3.56 13.44
CA SER A 161 -17.24 -4.34 12.38
C SER A 161 -18.64 -4.79 12.86
N ILE A 162 -19.64 -4.59 12.00
CA ILE A 162 -20.99 -5.12 12.22
C ILE A 162 -21.02 -6.63 11.95
N ILE A 163 -20.10 -7.13 11.11
CA ILE A 163 -20.08 -8.52 10.66
C ILE A 163 -19.36 -9.41 11.68
N ASP A 164 -18.19 -9.00 12.14
CA ASP A 164 -17.29 -9.84 12.94
C ASP A 164 -17.23 -9.42 14.42
N SER A 165 -18.05 -8.46 14.85
CA SER A 165 -18.15 -7.96 16.24
C SER A 165 -16.81 -7.51 16.84
N GLY A 166 -15.80 -7.26 16.03
CA GLY A 166 -14.45 -6.87 16.40
C GLY A 166 -14.08 -5.47 15.92
N VAL A 167 -12.93 -4.99 16.36
CA VAL A 167 -12.33 -3.76 15.84
C VAL A 167 -11.46 -4.11 14.64
N GLU A 168 -11.83 -3.61 13.47
CA GLU A 168 -11.14 -3.86 12.22
C GLU A 168 -10.59 -2.56 11.62
N ASP A 169 -9.59 -2.70 10.75
CA ASP A 169 -9.08 -1.60 9.95
C ASP A 169 -10.07 -1.28 8.83
N PHE A 170 -10.45 -0.02 8.72
CA PHE A 170 -11.38 0.42 7.70
C PHE A 170 -10.63 0.97 6.49
N GLY A 171 -10.92 0.43 5.31
CA GLY A 171 -10.31 0.88 4.06
C GLY A 171 -8.92 0.32 3.76
N LEU A 172 -8.42 -0.62 4.55
CA LEU A 172 -7.12 -1.25 4.34
C LEU A 172 -7.23 -2.77 4.40
N ILE A 173 -6.62 -3.47 3.46
CA ILE A 173 -6.37 -4.90 3.51
C ILE A 173 -4.88 -5.14 3.40
N ALA A 174 -4.34 -5.94 4.32
CA ALA A 174 -2.96 -6.39 4.28
C ALA A 174 -2.91 -7.88 3.95
N VAL A 175 -2.03 -8.26 3.04
CA VAL A 175 -1.74 -9.65 2.69
C VAL A 175 -0.24 -9.86 2.76
N ASP A 176 0.16 -10.88 3.49
CA ASP A 176 1.56 -11.25 3.65
C ASP A 176 1.93 -12.32 2.63
N THR A 177 3.02 -12.09 1.88
CA THR A 177 3.50 -12.99 0.81
C THR A 177 5.02 -13.16 0.90
N ALA A 178 5.51 -14.28 0.39
CA ALA A 178 6.93 -14.57 0.31
C ALA A 178 7.61 -13.87 -0.88
#